data_41e89691242bdbd753ed7bbdf4998728
#
_entry.id   41e89691242bdbd753ed7bbdf4998728
#
_cell.length_a   1.000
_cell.length_b   1.000
_cell.length_c   1.000
_cell.angle_alpha   90.00
_cell.angle_beta   90.00
_cell.angle_gamma   90.00
#
_symmetry.space_group_name_H-M   'P 1'
#
loop_
_entity.id
_entity.type
_entity.pdbx_description
1 polymer ?
#
loop_
_entity_poly.entity_id
_entity_poly.type
_entity_poly.pdbx_seq_one_letter_code
_entity_poly.pdbx_strand_id
1 'polypeptide(L)'
;MSPRNYWIRGIVPTALLFLIFAGTARAQGHWVKLARFPEPAQEIVGTAGGGKVYVFGGLAIGTNTAPKGLVWVYDTATDKWTKRKPMPLPAHHLAVTEYRGKAYVFGGGAQLEPGGPNWVPISNAWEYDPAKDTWKALAPMPTARGAAVAAEVGGKIYVIGGASVHPGAKIVGLTASTPHRSLGTNEVYDPETNTWETRSPMPTSRNHAAIGVVNGKIYVLGGRLGAVFVNASATDVVEEYDPATDSWSFARARMPTPRSGTAYGSYEGKIYVAGGEYLDNQIVGVYRDLQAYDPAANEWTMYPPMTTPRHGLVGGISGNRFYVVSGHMQSGNIYGDPIDSDETNAFDFAGK
;
A
#
# COMPACT_ATOMS: atom_id res chain seq x y z
N MET A 1 -15.65 -85.95 -27.74
CA MET A 1 -14.54 -85.22 -27.00
C MET A 1 -13.93 -84.23 -27.98
N SER A 2 -14.20 -82.94 -27.80
CA SER A 2 -13.76 -81.87 -28.66
C SER A 2 -12.70 -81.03 -27.88
N PRO A 3 -11.59 -80.65 -28.50
CA PRO A 3 -10.54 -79.84 -27.79
C PRO A 3 -10.92 -78.37 -27.81
N ARG A 4 -10.79 -77.73 -26.61
CA ARG A 4 -10.96 -76.29 -26.42
C ARG A 4 -9.72 -75.53 -26.90
N ASN A 5 -9.89 -74.61 -27.82
CA ASN A 5 -8.86 -73.67 -28.25
C ASN A 5 -8.74 -72.50 -27.23
N TYR A 6 -7.55 -72.31 -26.64
CA TYR A 6 -7.20 -71.14 -25.83
C TYR A 6 -6.59 -70.08 -26.72
N TRP A 7 -7.29 -68.91 -26.80
CA TRP A 7 -6.71 -67.71 -27.43
C TRP A 7 -5.89 -66.97 -26.40
N ILE A 8 -4.57 -66.85 -26.64
CA ILE A 8 -3.69 -65.97 -25.86
C ILE A 8 -3.88 -64.58 -26.43
N ARG A 9 -4.45 -63.68 -25.65
CA ARG A 9 -4.51 -62.23 -25.94
C ARG A 9 -3.15 -61.63 -25.58
N GLY A 10 -2.41 -61.17 -26.57
CA GLY A 10 -1.18 -60.40 -26.40
C GLY A 10 -1.50 -59.04 -25.76
N ILE A 11 -0.79 -58.76 -24.66
CA ILE A 11 -0.79 -57.44 -24.01
C ILE A 11 0.15 -56.57 -24.81
N VAL A 12 -0.36 -55.54 -25.47
CA VAL A 12 0.44 -54.44 -26.05
C VAL A 12 0.78 -53.46 -24.96
N PRO A 13 2.05 -53.22 -24.65
CA PRO A 13 2.40 -52.21 -23.65
C PRO A 13 2.19 -50.82 -24.27
N THR A 14 1.22 -50.08 -23.73
CA THR A 14 1.04 -48.67 -24.02
C THR A 14 2.16 -47.89 -23.30
N ALA A 15 3.17 -47.46 -24.05
CA ALA A 15 4.21 -46.59 -23.52
C ALA A 15 3.56 -45.20 -23.31
N LEU A 16 3.37 -44.85 -22.02
CA LEU A 16 2.96 -43.50 -21.62
C LEU A 16 4.19 -42.57 -21.76
N LEU A 17 4.19 -41.72 -22.78
CA LEU A 17 5.19 -40.68 -22.97
C LEU A 17 4.89 -39.55 -21.99
N PHE A 18 5.60 -39.50 -20.85
CA PHE A 18 5.61 -38.32 -19.99
C PHE A 18 6.41 -37.21 -20.68
N LEU A 19 5.70 -36.27 -21.30
CA LEU A 19 6.28 -34.99 -21.70
C LEU A 19 6.57 -34.18 -20.42
N ILE A 20 7.81 -34.23 -19.95
CA ILE A 20 8.30 -33.31 -18.93
C ILE A 20 8.43 -31.94 -19.62
N PHE A 21 7.45 -31.08 -19.42
CA PHE A 21 7.62 -29.65 -19.67
C PHE A 21 8.63 -29.14 -18.64
N ALA A 22 9.89 -29.07 -19.03
CA ALA A 22 10.88 -28.27 -18.36
C ALA A 22 10.48 -26.80 -18.57
N GLY A 23 9.51 -26.31 -17.80
CA GLY A 23 9.29 -24.90 -17.66
C GLY A 23 10.60 -24.32 -17.14
N THR A 24 11.23 -23.41 -17.89
CA THR A 24 12.31 -22.57 -17.40
C THR A 24 11.74 -21.84 -16.18
N ALA A 25 12.08 -22.29 -14.96
CA ALA A 25 11.81 -21.56 -13.76
C ALA A 25 12.48 -20.19 -13.93
N ARG A 26 11.71 -19.16 -14.31
CA ARG A 26 12.18 -17.79 -14.20
C ARG A 26 12.61 -17.64 -12.75
N ALA A 27 13.86 -17.24 -12.54
CA ALA A 27 14.39 -17.01 -11.22
C ALA A 27 13.40 -16.06 -10.50
N GLN A 28 12.68 -16.58 -9.51
CA GLN A 28 11.87 -15.75 -8.64
C GLN A 28 12.84 -14.78 -7.98
N GLY A 29 12.54 -13.47 -7.98
CA GLY A 29 13.34 -12.46 -7.32
C GLY A 29 13.59 -12.80 -5.84
N HIS A 30 14.42 -12.05 -5.18
CA HIS A 30 14.84 -12.33 -3.80
C HIS A 30 14.89 -11.06 -2.96
N TRP A 31 14.77 -11.22 -1.63
CA TRP A 31 14.87 -10.12 -0.69
C TRP A 31 16.33 -9.78 -0.38
N VAL A 32 16.64 -8.49 -0.38
CA VAL A 32 17.94 -7.91 -0.02
C VAL A 32 17.76 -7.03 1.22
N LYS A 33 18.64 -7.17 2.21
CA LYS A 33 18.72 -6.26 3.35
C LYS A 33 19.58 -5.06 2.98
N LEU A 34 19.12 -3.88 3.37
CA LEU A 34 19.72 -2.58 3.08
C LEU A 34 20.02 -1.83 4.38
N ALA A 35 20.60 -0.63 4.29
CA ALA A 35 20.87 0.21 5.43
C ALA A 35 19.61 0.45 6.25
N ARG A 36 19.70 0.23 7.57
CA ARG A 36 18.59 0.36 8.51
C ARG A 36 17.99 1.76 8.47
N PHE A 37 16.67 1.85 8.59
CA PHE A 37 15.96 3.11 8.71
C PHE A 37 16.29 3.77 10.06
N PRO A 38 16.82 5.02 10.07
CA PRO A 38 17.40 5.61 11.30
C PRO A 38 16.38 6.00 12.36
N GLU A 39 15.10 6.15 12.00
CA GLU A 39 14.05 6.64 12.91
C GLU A 39 12.78 5.80 12.78
N PRO A 40 12.78 4.56 13.32
CA PRO A 40 11.64 3.65 13.22
C PRO A 40 10.31 4.29 13.59
N ALA A 41 9.28 4.01 12.82
CA ALA A 41 7.96 4.55 13.01
C ALA A 41 6.90 3.68 12.30
N GLN A 42 5.67 3.79 12.75
CA GLN A 42 4.50 3.20 12.11
C GLN A 42 3.65 4.27 11.43
N GLU A 43 2.76 3.82 10.55
CA GLU A 43 1.85 4.69 9.79
C GLU A 43 2.60 5.78 9.02
N ILE A 44 3.83 5.43 8.64
CA ILE A 44 4.61 6.19 7.67
C ILE A 44 4.11 5.87 6.28
N VAL A 45 4.26 6.84 5.40
CA VAL A 45 3.95 6.68 3.98
C VAL A 45 5.14 7.06 3.14
N GLY A 46 5.17 6.62 1.89
CA GLY A 46 6.27 6.95 1.03
C GLY A 46 6.01 6.68 -0.43
N THR A 47 6.98 7.05 -1.23
CA THR A 47 7.03 6.78 -2.66
C THR A 47 8.47 6.56 -3.08
N ALA A 48 8.68 6.03 -4.27
CA ALA A 48 10.02 5.84 -4.81
C ALA A 48 10.08 6.25 -6.28
N GLY A 49 11.21 6.78 -6.68
CA GLY A 49 11.46 7.21 -8.04
C GLY A 49 12.86 7.82 -8.19
N GLY A 50 13.43 7.81 -9.40
CA GLY A 50 14.70 8.44 -9.69
C GLY A 50 15.89 7.94 -8.86
N GLY A 51 15.90 6.66 -8.44
CA GLY A 51 16.95 6.10 -7.59
C GLY A 51 16.84 6.49 -6.11
N LYS A 52 15.69 6.97 -5.67
CA LYS A 52 15.42 7.38 -4.29
C LYS A 52 14.16 6.73 -3.75
N VAL A 53 14.13 6.53 -2.41
CA VAL A 53 12.91 6.20 -1.66
C VAL A 53 12.67 7.32 -0.65
N TYR A 54 11.46 7.82 -0.63
CA TYR A 54 11.03 8.92 0.23
C TYR A 54 10.11 8.40 1.32
N VAL A 55 10.32 8.85 2.56
CA VAL A 55 9.50 8.50 3.73
C VAL A 55 8.96 9.79 4.34
N PHE A 56 7.67 9.82 4.60
CA PHE A 56 6.97 10.98 5.17
C PHE A 56 6.11 10.61 6.37
N GLY A 57 5.96 11.55 7.29
CA GLY A 57 4.99 11.49 8.39
C GLY A 57 5.29 10.45 9.44
N GLY A 58 4.26 9.76 9.89
CA GLY A 58 4.32 8.66 10.85
C GLY A 58 3.92 9.02 12.26
N LEU A 59 3.69 7.96 13.05
CA LEU A 59 3.44 8.03 14.48
C LEU A 59 4.70 7.63 15.24
N ALA A 60 4.99 8.37 16.31
CA ALA A 60 5.91 7.91 17.33
C ALA A 60 5.24 6.80 18.16
N ILE A 61 6.07 5.98 18.77
CA ILE A 61 5.68 4.89 19.62
C ILE A 61 5.32 5.39 21.02
N GLY A 62 4.26 4.84 21.63
CA GLY A 62 3.83 5.07 23.01
C GLY A 62 2.38 5.54 23.14
N THR A 63 1.87 5.49 24.34
CA THR A 63 0.51 5.94 24.68
C THR A 63 0.46 7.45 24.65
N ASN A 64 -0.01 8.08 23.66
CA ASN A 64 -0.18 9.53 23.52
C ASN A 64 0.79 10.21 22.56
N THR A 65 1.10 9.56 21.46
CA THR A 65 2.14 10.02 20.55
C THR A 65 1.59 11.03 19.56
N ALA A 66 2.16 12.20 19.57
CA ALA A 66 1.94 13.21 18.54
C ALA A 66 2.44 12.68 17.18
N PRO A 67 1.76 13.02 16.07
CA PRO A 67 2.25 12.73 14.73
C PRO A 67 3.66 13.26 14.54
N LYS A 68 4.50 12.49 13.87
CA LYS A 68 5.84 12.93 13.45
C LYS A 68 5.77 13.59 12.09
N GLY A 69 6.50 14.65 11.90
CA GLY A 69 6.69 15.27 10.59
C GLY A 69 7.93 14.72 9.89
N LEU A 70 8.15 13.40 9.92
CA LEU A 70 9.37 12.81 9.36
C LEU A 70 9.48 13.08 7.87
N VAL A 71 10.74 13.39 7.44
CA VAL A 71 11.13 13.36 6.03
C VAL A 71 12.52 12.76 5.94
N TRP A 72 12.57 11.58 5.32
CA TRP A 72 13.80 10.85 5.06
C TRP A 72 13.90 10.46 3.60
N VAL A 73 15.10 10.50 3.07
CA VAL A 73 15.41 10.07 1.71
C VAL A 73 16.47 8.99 1.75
N TYR A 74 16.18 7.86 1.17
CA TYR A 74 17.14 6.79 0.93
C TYR A 74 17.68 6.88 -0.50
N ASP A 75 18.99 6.86 -0.63
CA ASP A 75 19.69 6.79 -1.90
C ASP A 75 20.01 5.34 -2.25
N THR A 76 19.39 4.83 -3.31
CA THR A 76 19.51 3.43 -3.70
C THR A 76 20.87 3.05 -4.27
N ALA A 77 21.63 4.03 -4.75
CA ALA A 77 22.96 3.81 -5.31
C ALA A 77 24.06 3.75 -4.23
N THR A 78 23.87 4.50 -3.12
CA THR A 78 24.87 4.60 -2.05
C THR A 78 24.50 3.85 -0.79
N ASP A 79 23.28 3.28 -0.71
CA ASP A 79 22.73 2.60 0.47
C ASP A 79 22.76 3.49 1.72
N LYS A 80 22.31 4.77 1.59
CA LYS A 80 22.37 5.75 2.67
C LYS A 80 21.07 6.50 2.86
N TRP A 81 20.73 6.74 4.12
CA TRP A 81 19.64 7.59 4.54
C TRP A 81 20.10 9.02 4.81
N THR A 82 19.27 9.99 4.42
CA THR A 82 19.48 11.41 4.71
C THR A 82 18.20 12.02 5.26
N LYS A 83 18.27 12.63 6.46
CA LYS A 83 17.15 13.39 7.02
C LYS A 83 16.99 14.68 6.26
N ARG A 84 15.72 15.07 6.03
CA ARG A 84 15.35 16.26 5.26
C ARG A 84 14.52 17.20 6.12
N LYS A 85 14.19 18.37 5.54
CA LYS A 85 13.36 19.38 6.19
C LYS A 85 12.00 18.75 6.55
N PRO A 86 11.57 18.82 7.82
CA PRO A 86 10.34 18.21 8.27
C PRO A 86 9.11 18.78 7.56
N MET A 87 8.00 18.04 7.59
CA MET A 87 6.72 18.47 7.08
C MET A 87 6.25 19.77 7.75
N PRO A 88 5.54 20.65 7.02
CA PRO A 88 4.98 21.89 7.60
C PRO A 88 3.98 21.66 8.72
N LEU A 89 3.23 20.57 8.67
CA LEU A 89 2.35 20.09 9.72
C LEU A 89 2.65 18.61 9.95
N PRO A 90 3.09 18.19 11.14
CA PRO A 90 3.28 16.77 11.47
C PRO A 90 1.98 15.99 11.30
N ALA A 91 2.02 14.92 10.52
CA ALA A 91 0.86 14.09 10.24
C ALA A 91 1.27 12.63 9.96
N HIS A 92 0.29 11.72 9.98
CA HIS A 92 0.41 10.31 9.65
C HIS A 92 -0.76 9.86 8.76
N HIS A 93 -0.73 8.63 8.25
CA HIS A 93 -1.79 8.13 7.36
C HIS A 93 -2.05 9.03 6.15
N LEU A 94 -1.00 9.61 5.61
CA LEU A 94 -1.04 10.48 4.44
C LEU A 94 -1.28 9.67 3.16
N ALA A 95 -1.77 10.32 2.10
CA ALA A 95 -1.68 9.79 0.75
C ALA A 95 -0.50 10.44 0.03
N VAL A 96 0.31 9.66 -0.69
CA VAL A 96 1.51 10.17 -1.35
C VAL A 96 1.70 9.53 -2.72
N THR A 97 2.16 10.33 -3.67
CA THR A 97 2.65 9.86 -4.97
C THR A 97 3.78 10.73 -5.47
N GLU A 98 4.56 10.21 -6.42
CA GLU A 98 5.60 10.97 -7.10
C GLU A 98 5.07 11.47 -8.45
N TYR A 99 5.41 12.69 -8.81
CA TYR A 99 5.19 13.24 -10.13
C TYR A 99 6.28 14.24 -10.50
N ARG A 100 6.94 14.03 -11.64
CA ARG A 100 8.02 14.89 -12.18
C ARG A 100 9.14 15.17 -11.18
N GLY A 101 9.59 14.15 -10.44
CA GLY A 101 10.70 14.24 -9.49
C GLY A 101 10.34 14.91 -8.16
N LYS A 102 9.07 15.16 -7.89
CA LYS A 102 8.55 15.73 -6.64
C LYS A 102 7.58 14.78 -5.97
N ALA A 103 7.48 14.85 -4.65
CA ALA A 103 6.46 14.13 -3.90
C ALA A 103 5.25 15.05 -3.64
N TYR A 104 4.07 14.54 -3.93
CA TYR A 104 2.80 15.18 -3.62
C TYR A 104 2.16 14.45 -2.45
N VAL A 105 1.84 15.19 -1.39
CA VAL A 105 1.43 14.65 -0.08
C VAL A 105 0.08 15.25 0.30
N PHE A 106 -0.88 14.39 0.65
CA PHE A 106 -2.27 14.80 0.83
C PHE A 106 -2.87 14.26 2.12
N GLY A 107 -3.64 15.09 2.80
CA GLY A 107 -4.48 14.72 3.93
C GLY A 107 -3.71 14.13 5.10
N GLY A 108 -4.25 13.06 5.65
CA GLY A 108 -3.72 12.37 6.82
C GLY A 108 -4.46 12.71 8.10
N GLY A 109 -3.86 12.32 9.21
CA GLY A 109 -4.28 12.65 10.57
C GLY A 109 -3.24 13.53 11.26
N ALA A 110 -3.66 14.61 11.88
CA ALA A 110 -2.79 15.54 12.60
C ALA A 110 -3.31 15.81 14.01
N GLN A 111 -2.44 16.28 14.89
CA GLN A 111 -2.83 16.88 16.16
C GLN A 111 -2.90 18.40 15.98
N LEU A 112 -4.11 18.96 15.98
CA LEU A 112 -4.32 20.38 15.71
C LEU A 112 -4.16 21.27 16.95
N GLU A 113 -4.37 20.69 18.15
CA GLU A 113 -4.26 21.38 19.44
C GLU A 113 -3.36 20.58 20.39
N PRO A 114 -2.49 21.21 21.17
CA PRO A 114 -1.68 20.53 22.16
C PRO A 114 -2.54 19.69 23.12
N GLY A 115 -2.24 18.38 23.23
CA GLY A 115 -3.03 17.45 24.07
C GLY A 115 -4.38 17.04 23.50
N GLY A 116 -4.76 17.54 22.33
CA GLY A 116 -5.95 17.13 21.60
C GLY A 116 -5.79 15.78 20.91
N PRO A 117 -6.84 15.32 20.17
CA PRO A 117 -6.74 14.10 19.39
C PRO A 117 -5.59 14.16 18.40
N ASN A 118 -4.83 13.08 18.30
CA ASN A 118 -3.65 13.01 17.42
C ASN A 118 -3.96 12.54 16.00
N TRP A 119 -5.19 12.19 15.73
CA TRP A 119 -5.64 11.75 14.39
C TRP A 119 -6.89 12.52 13.96
N VAL A 120 -6.78 13.84 13.85
CA VAL A 120 -7.84 14.67 13.24
C VAL A 120 -7.63 14.64 11.73
N PRO A 121 -8.61 14.16 10.94
CA PRO A 121 -8.50 14.16 9.48
C PRO A 121 -8.31 15.58 8.93
N ILE A 122 -7.31 15.78 8.08
CA ILE A 122 -6.98 17.08 7.50
C ILE A 122 -7.16 17.07 5.97
N SER A 123 -7.34 18.26 5.40
CA SER A 123 -7.45 18.47 3.95
C SER A 123 -6.19 19.05 3.31
N ASN A 124 -5.16 19.29 4.09
CA ASN A 124 -3.93 19.87 3.61
C ASN A 124 -3.32 19.09 2.46
N ALA A 125 -2.70 19.82 1.53
CA ALA A 125 -1.96 19.26 0.41
C ALA A 125 -0.63 19.99 0.26
N TRP A 126 0.43 19.25 -0.04
CA TRP A 126 1.78 19.80 -0.19
C TRP A 126 2.52 19.15 -1.35
N GLU A 127 3.39 19.94 -1.98
CA GLU A 127 4.45 19.49 -2.88
C GLU A 127 5.78 19.58 -2.13
N TYR A 128 6.54 18.49 -2.11
CA TYR A 128 7.92 18.45 -1.64
C TYR A 128 8.88 18.36 -2.81
N ASP A 129 9.78 19.32 -2.94
CA ASP A 129 10.87 19.33 -3.92
C ASP A 129 12.15 18.79 -3.28
N PRO A 130 12.55 17.53 -3.56
CA PRO A 130 13.72 16.93 -2.92
C PRO A 130 15.05 17.53 -3.39
N ALA A 131 15.09 18.16 -4.57
CA ALA A 131 16.31 18.80 -5.07
C ALA A 131 16.62 20.10 -4.29
N LYS A 132 15.57 20.80 -3.84
CA LYS A 132 15.69 22.05 -3.06
C LYS A 132 15.49 21.86 -1.56
N ASP A 133 15.03 20.70 -1.13
CA ASP A 133 14.60 20.40 0.25
C ASP A 133 13.56 21.41 0.75
N THR A 134 12.52 21.66 -0.06
CA THR A 134 11.51 22.68 0.23
C THR A 134 10.09 22.13 0.08
N TRP A 135 9.19 22.69 0.89
CA TRP A 135 7.76 22.43 0.84
C TRP A 135 7.01 23.61 0.24
N LYS A 136 6.00 23.30 -0.57
CA LYS A 136 5.03 24.25 -1.12
C LYS A 136 3.63 23.78 -0.73
N ALA A 137 2.84 24.66 -0.10
CA ALA A 137 1.43 24.42 0.13
C ALA A 137 0.66 24.48 -1.21
N LEU A 138 -0.28 23.56 -1.36
CA LEU A 138 -1.16 23.45 -2.53
C LEU A 138 -2.60 23.76 -2.12
N ALA A 139 -3.50 23.88 -3.08
CA ALA A 139 -4.93 23.95 -2.81
C ALA A 139 -5.37 22.74 -1.97
N PRO A 140 -6.07 22.95 -0.85
CA PRO A 140 -6.47 21.84 0.02
C PRO A 140 -7.46 20.92 -0.69
N MET A 141 -7.48 19.64 -0.32
CA MET A 141 -8.49 18.68 -0.78
C MET A 141 -9.89 19.17 -0.41
N PRO A 142 -10.91 18.94 -1.25
CA PRO A 142 -12.30 19.24 -0.89
C PRO A 142 -12.79 18.47 0.33
N THR A 143 -12.30 17.23 0.51
CA THR A 143 -12.71 16.35 1.63
C THR A 143 -11.54 16.05 2.56
N ALA A 144 -11.60 16.50 3.83
CA ALA A 144 -10.61 16.15 4.85
C ALA A 144 -10.68 14.66 5.19
N ARG A 145 -9.54 13.94 5.03
CA ARG A 145 -9.45 12.50 5.26
C ARG A 145 -8.02 12.00 5.46
N GLY A 146 -7.89 10.94 6.23
CA GLY A 146 -6.64 10.18 6.37
C GLY A 146 -6.76 8.78 5.80
N ALA A 147 -5.64 8.08 5.66
CA ALA A 147 -5.56 6.71 5.15
C ALA A 147 -6.19 6.53 3.75
N ALA A 148 -6.18 7.58 2.94
CA ALA A 148 -6.45 7.53 1.51
C ALA A 148 -5.20 7.06 0.75
N VAL A 149 -5.37 6.73 -0.52
CA VAL A 149 -4.27 6.40 -1.43
C VAL A 149 -4.19 7.40 -2.56
N ALA A 150 -2.99 7.60 -3.13
CA ALA A 150 -2.79 8.51 -4.25
C ALA A 150 -2.03 7.85 -5.39
N ALA A 151 -2.43 8.17 -6.63
CA ALA A 151 -1.74 7.73 -7.84
C ALA A 151 -1.77 8.82 -8.91
N GLU A 152 -0.68 8.90 -9.67
CA GLU A 152 -0.61 9.78 -10.84
C GLU A 152 -1.02 9.02 -12.09
N VAL A 153 -1.86 9.65 -12.93
CA VAL A 153 -2.20 9.19 -14.28
C VAL A 153 -2.41 10.38 -15.19
N GLY A 154 -1.68 10.42 -16.29
CA GLY A 154 -1.87 11.44 -17.33
C GLY A 154 -1.60 12.87 -16.89
N GLY A 155 -0.68 13.07 -15.94
CA GLY A 155 -0.33 14.39 -15.39
C GLY A 155 -1.26 14.87 -14.28
N LYS A 156 -2.23 14.06 -13.87
CA LYS A 156 -3.18 14.34 -12.78
C LYS A 156 -3.02 13.36 -11.63
N ILE A 157 -3.29 13.81 -10.42
CA ILE A 157 -3.13 13.00 -9.21
C ILE A 157 -4.50 12.68 -8.62
N TYR A 158 -4.84 11.41 -8.58
CA TYR A 158 -6.08 10.89 -8.00
C TYR A 158 -5.85 10.54 -6.54
N VAL A 159 -6.68 11.07 -5.63
CA VAL A 159 -6.70 10.73 -4.21
C VAL A 159 -8.01 10.01 -3.91
N ILE A 160 -7.91 8.73 -3.54
CA ILE A 160 -9.05 7.82 -3.51
C ILE A 160 -9.24 7.21 -2.13
N GLY A 161 -10.51 7.09 -1.70
CA GLY A 161 -10.87 6.47 -0.44
C GLY A 161 -10.46 7.26 0.79
N GLY A 162 -10.15 6.55 1.86
CA GLY A 162 -9.73 7.10 3.14
C GLY A 162 -10.80 7.04 4.22
N ALA A 163 -10.51 7.62 5.36
CA ALA A 163 -11.39 7.70 6.52
C ALA A 163 -11.54 9.13 7.03
N SER A 164 -12.72 9.44 7.50
CA SER A 164 -13.06 10.70 8.16
C SER A 164 -13.98 10.45 9.36
N VAL A 165 -14.28 11.49 10.11
CA VAL A 165 -15.28 11.44 11.18
C VAL A 165 -16.68 11.42 10.59
N HIS A 166 -17.64 10.83 11.31
CA HIS A 166 -19.06 10.93 10.94
C HIS A 166 -19.57 12.37 11.07
N PRO A 167 -20.43 12.84 10.17
CA PRO A 167 -21.06 14.15 10.30
C PRO A 167 -21.79 14.26 11.63
N GLY A 168 -21.58 15.36 12.34
CA GLY A 168 -22.18 15.60 13.66
C GLY A 168 -21.55 14.81 14.81
N ALA A 169 -20.46 14.09 14.60
CA ALA A 169 -19.72 13.43 15.68
C ALA A 169 -19.18 14.47 16.66
N LYS A 170 -19.33 14.19 17.97
CA LYS A 170 -18.75 15.04 19.02
C LYS A 170 -17.23 14.90 19.10
N ILE A 171 -16.69 13.75 18.72
CA ILE A 171 -15.27 13.46 18.67
C ILE A 171 -14.77 13.77 17.26
N VAL A 172 -13.89 14.73 17.15
CA VAL A 172 -13.33 15.20 15.86
C VAL A 172 -12.13 14.39 15.39
N GLY A 173 -11.56 13.53 16.25
CA GLY A 173 -10.43 12.68 15.94
C GLY A 173 -10.80 11.21 15.75
N LEU A 174 -10.06 10.54 14.89
CA LEU A 174 -10.12 9.09 14.72
C LEU A 174 -9.17 8.41 15.72
N THR A 175 -9.47 7.18 16.07
CA THR A 175 -8.58 6.28 16.81
C THR A 175 -8.79 4.86 16.31
N ALA A 176 -7.97 3.91 16.70
CA ALA A 176 -8.18 2.51 16.35
C ALA A 176 -9.54 1.96 16.79
N SER A 177 -10.15 2.54 17.86
CA SER A 177 -11.39 2.09 18.48
C SER A 177 -12.62 2.95 18.19
N THR A 178 -12.46 4.14 17.61
CA THR A 178 -13.61 4.97 17.24
C THR A 178 -14.18 4.56 15.88
N PRO A 179 -15.50 4.65 15.65
CA PRO A 179 -16.07 4.39 14.34
C PRO A 179 -15.49 5.33 13.27
N HIS A 180 -14.88 4.76 12.24
CA HIS A 180 -14.42 5.50 11.06
C HIS A 180 -15.55 5.56 10.04
N ARG A 181 -15.77 6.72 9.46
CA ARG A 181 -16.50 6.84 8.20
C ARG A 181 -15.53 6.54 7.06
N SER A 182 -15.54 5.31 6.55
CA SER A 182 -14.82 4.97 5.34
C SER A 182 -15.45 5.65 4.13
N LEU A 183 -14.63 6.13 3.22
CA LEU A 183 -15.03 6.94 2.10
C LEU A 183 -14.76 6.22 0.77
N GLY A 184 -15.68 6.40 -0.18
CA GLY A 184 -15.47 6.08 -1.60
C GLY A 184 -15.00 7.29 -2.41
N THR A 185 -14.73 8.41 -1.75
CA THR A 185 -14.36 9.67 -2.39
C THR A 185 -13.20 9.48 -3.37
N ASN A 186 -13.36 10.00 -4.59
CA ASN A 186 -12.36 10.06 -5.64
C ASN A 186 -12.25 11.52 -6.07
N GLU A 187 -11.15 12.16 -5.72
CA GLU A 187 -10.85 13.55 -6.05
C GLU A 187 -9.54 13.61 -6.82
N VAL A 188 -9.55 14.35 -7.92
CA VAL A 188 -8.39 14.51 -8.80
C VAL A 188 -7.82 15.90 -8.68
N TYR A 189 -6.52 15.97 -8.42
CA TYR A 189 -5.74 17.20 -8.37
C TYR A 189 -5.02 17.43 -9.70
N ASP A 190 -5.10 18.64 -10.21
CA ASP A 190 -4.34 19.09 -11.36
C ASP A 190 -3.14 19.95 -10.90
N PRO A 191 -1.90 19.44 -10.99
CA PRO A 191 -0.71 20.19 -10.59
C PRO A 191 -0.42 21.45 -11.40
N GLU A 192 -0.88 21.50 -12.65
CA GLU A 192 -0.64 22.66 -13.54
C GLU A 192 -1.53 23.85 -13.14
N THR A 193 -2.77 23.59 -12.73
CA THR A 193 -3.73 24.64 -12.36
C THR A 193 -3.87 24.83 -10.86
N ASN A 194 -3.34 23.90 -10.04
CA ASN A 194 -3.53 23.84 -8.59
C ASN A 194 -5.01 23.80 -8.19
N THR A 195 -5.80 22.98 -8.87
CA THR A 195 -7.25 22.83 -8.65
C THR A 195 -7.65 21.39 -8.44
N TRP A 196 -8.82 21.18 -7.84
CA TRP A 196 -9.44 19.89 -7.60
C TRP A 196 -10.72 19.70 -8.39
N GLU A 197 -10.98 18.45 -8.78
CA GLU A 197 -12.24 18.01 -9.38
C GLU A 197 -12.70 16.71 -8.72
N THR A 198 -14.01 16.56 -8.51
CA THR A 198 -14.62 15.33 -8.01
C THR A 198 -14.90 14.38 -9.15
N ARG A 199 -14.58 13.10 -8.98
CA ARG A 199 -14.81 12.03 -9.93
C ARG A 199 -15.77 10.97 -9.35
N SER A 200 -16.18 10.03 -10.19
CA SER A 200 -17.04 8.91 -9.78
C SER A 200 -16.45 8.21 -8.55
N PRO A 201 -17.22 8.07 -7.46
CA PRO A 201 -16.71 7.50 -6.21
C PRO A 201 -16.44 6.01 -6.36
N MET A 202 -15.44 5.51 -5.63
CA MET A 202 -15.14 4.08 -5.51
C MET A 202 -16.35 3.34 -4.90
N PRO A 203 -16.83 2.26 -5.53
CA PRO A 203 -18.04 1.56 -5.10
C PRO A 203 -17.97 0.99 -3.68
N THR A 204 -16.81 0.41 -3.30
CA THR A 204 -16.59 -0.09 -1.95
C THR A 204 -15.79 0.92 -1.14
N SER A 205 -16.46 1.73 -0.32
CA SER A 205 -15.82 2.72 0.56
C SER A 205 -14.85 2.05 1.52
N ARG A 206 -13.57 2.46 1.49
CA ARG A 206 -12.52 1.87 2.34
C ARG A 206 -11.31 2.78 2.55
N ASN A 207 -10.52 2.44 3.54
CA ASN A 207 -9.29 3.12 3.93
C ASN A 207 -8.13 2.12 4.04
N HIS A 208 -6.89 2.58 4.17
CA HIS A 208 -5.68 1.76 4.28
C HIS A 208 -5.50 0.73 3.13
N ALA A 209 -6.03 1.03 1.96
CA ALA A 209 -5.90 0.18 0.78
C ALA A 209 -4.49 0.29 0.16
N ALA A 210 -4.18 -0.62 -0.74
CA ALA A 210 -3.09 -0.47 -1.70
C ALA A 210 -3.61 0.20 -2.98
N ILE A 211 -2.70 0.80 -3.75
CA ILE A 211 -3.01 1.38 -5.06
C ILE A 211 -1.90 1.06 -6.06
N GLY A 212 -2.27 0.90 -7.32
CA GLY A 212 -1.32 0.77 -8.41
C GLY A 212 -1.89 1.27 -9.72
N VAL A 213 -1.00 1.62 -10.63
CA VAL A 213 -1.36 2.06 -11.98
C VAL A 213 -0.78 1.08 -12.99
N VAL A 214 -1.63 0.58 -13.88
CA VAL A 214 -1.25 -0.27 -15.00
C VAL A 214 -2.02 0.16 -16.24
N ASN A 215 -1.32 0.42 -17.33
CA ASN A 215 -1.90 0.82 -18.61
C ASN A 215 -2.89 2.01 -18.51
N GLY A 216 -2.56 3.02 -17.70
CA GLY A 216 -3.37 4.22 -17.51
C GLY A 216 -4.63 4.03 -16.65
N LYS A 217 -4.84 2.84 -16.09
CA LYS A 217 -5.93 2.54 -15.17
C LYS A 217 -5.42 2.43 -13.74
N ILE A 218 -6.26 2.83 -12.78
CA ILE A 218 -5.97 2.81 -11.36
C ILE A 218 -6.65 1.60 -10.72
N TYR A 219 -5.90 0.83 -9.94
CA TYR A 219 -6.39 -0.32 -9.18
C TYR A 219 -6.29 -0.03 -7.70
N VAL A 220 -7.39 -0.20 -6.96
CA VAL A 220 -7.42 -0.10 -5.50
C VAL A 220 -7.66 -1.50 -4.95
N LEU A 221 -6.75 -1.96 -4.08
CA LEU A 221 -6.67 -3.35 -3.64
C LEU A 221 -6.74 -3.43 -2.11
N GLY A 222 -7.57 -4.32 -1.58
CA GLY A 222 -7.68 -4.55 -0.14
C GLY A 222 -8.13 -3.33 0.66
N GLY A 223 -7.58 -3.16 1.85
CA GLY A 223 -7.93 -2.09 2.79
C GLY A 223 -8.93 -2.51 3.85
N ARG A 224 -9.55 -1.51 4.52
CA ARG A 224 -10.54 -1.70 5.60
C ARG A 224 -11.86 -1.02 5.29
N LEU A 225 -12.95 -1.66 5.70
CA LEU A 225 -14.31 -1.13 5.57
C LEU A 225 -14.72 -0.23 6.75
N GLY A 226 -13.97 -0.22 7.82
CA GLY A 226 -14.25 0.54 9.05
C GLY A 226 -13.03 0.76 9.92
N ALA A 227 -13.23 0.94 11.22
CA ALA A 227 -12.16 1.00 12.22
C ALA A 227 -11.62 -0.40 12.55
N VAL A 228 -10.42 -0.44 13.14
CA VAL A 228 -9.69 -1.67 13.46
C VAL A 228 -10.50 -2.65 14.32
N PHE A 229 -11.24 -2.17 15.31
CA PHE A 229 -12.00 -3.01 16.24
C PHE A 229 -13.47 -3.24 15.84
N VAL A 230 -13.84 -2.92 14.62
CA VAL A 230 -15.15 -3.21 14.07
C VAL A 230 -15.09 -4.51 13.26
N ASN A 231 -16.07 -5.38 13.40
CA ASN A 231 -16.16 -6.65 12.70
C ASN A 231 -15.94 -6.48 11.18
N ALA A 232 -15.21 -7.41 10.59
CA ALA A 232 -14.91 -7.46 9.16
C ALA A 232 -14.18 -6.21 8.64
N SER A 233 -13.16 -5.77 9.36
CA SER A 233 -12.42 -4.59 8.97
C SER A 233 -11.67 -4.75 7.66
N ALA A 234 -10.90 -5.81 7.46
CA ALA A 234 -10.12 -6.01 6.24
C ALA A 234 -10.95 -6.59 5.08
N THR A 235 -10.67 -6.17 3.87
CA THR A 235 -11.32 -6.65 2.65
C THR A 235 -10.28 -7.14 1.62
N ASP A 236 -10.71 -8.06 0.77
CA ASP A 236 -9.95 -8.61 -0.36
C ASP A 236 -10.36 -8.01 -1.71
N VAL A 237 -11.26 -7.03 -1.69
CA VAL A 237 -11.83 -6.41 -2.90
C VAL A 237 -10.74 -5.71 -3.73
N VAL A 238 -10.78 -5.95 -5.04
CA VAL A 238 -10.00 -5.23 -6.05
C VAL A 238 -10.97 -4.51 -6.98
N GLU A 239 -10.79 -3.20 -7.12
CA GLU A 239 -11.59 -2.36 -8.02
C GLU A 239 -10.68 -1.60 -8.96
N GLU A 240 -11.09 -1.52 -10.23
CA GLU A 240 -10.39 -0.79 -11.28
C GLU A 240 -11.15 0.49 -11.61
N TYR A 241 -10.45 1.60 -11.68
CA TYR A 241 -10.94 2.87 -12.16
C TYR A 241 -10.30 3.23 -13.50
N ASP A 242 -11.11 3.60 -14.45
CA ASP A 242 -10.69 4.12 -15.75
C ASP A 242 -10.86 5.65 -15.77
N PRO A 243 -9.76 6.42 -15.69
CA PRO A 243 -9.82 7.88 -15.74
C PRO A 243 -10.38 8.46 -17.03
N ALA A 244 -10.26 7.74 -18.15
CA ALA A 244 -10.72 8.22 -19.44
C ALA A 244 -12.26 8.23 -19.56
N THR A 245 -12.93 7.29 -18.86
CA THR A 245 -14.40 7.16 -18.89
C THR A 245 -15.06 7.53 -17.56
N ASP A 246 -14.27 7.93 -16.55
CA ASP A 246 -14.73 8.21 -15.18
C ASP A 246 -15.61 7.07 -14.62
N SER A 247 -15.17 5.83 -14.79
CA SER A 247 -15.97 4.67 -14.40
C SER A 247 -15.17 3.61 -13.64
N TRP A 248 -15.88 2.86 -12.78
CA TRP A 248 -15.36 1.77 -11.98
C TRP A 248 -15.77 0.40 -12.51
N SER A 249 -14.85 -0.55 -12.46
CA SER A 249 -15.10 -1.98 -12.67
C SER A 249 -14.71 -2.76 -11.41
N PHE A 250 -15.60 -3.66 -10.97
CA PHE A 250 -15.42 -4.49 -9.77
C PHE A 250 -15.29 -5.99 -10.07
N ALA A 251 -15.26 -6.37 -11.35
CA ALA A 251 -15.11 -7.76 -11.77
C ALA A 251 -13.64 -8.19 -11.82
N ARG A 252 -12.91 -7.98 -10.69
CA ARG A 252 -11.49 -8.31 -10.58
C ARG A 252 -11.26 -9.43 -9.58
N ALA A 253 -10.20 -10.24 -9.81
CA ALA A 253 -9.82 -11.31 -8.90
C ALA A 253 -9.49 -10.74 -7.53
N ARG A 254 -10.14 -11.27 -6.50
CA ARG A 254 -9.94 -10.85 -5.11
C ARG A 254 -8.54 -11.17 -4.61
N MET A 255 -8.02 -10.38 -3.69
CA MET A 255 -6.75 -10.69 -3.03
C MET A 255 -6.82 -12.05 -2.33
N PRO A 256 -5.77 -12.87 -2.40
CA PRO A 256 -5.74 -14.15 -1.67
C PRO A 256 -5.87 -14.00 -0.16
N THR A 257 -5.45 -12.85 0.38
CA THR A 257 -5.48 -12.57 1.81
C THR A 257 -6.01 -11.15 2.05
N PRO A 258 -7.22 -10.98 2.65
CA PRO A 258 -7.74 -9.65 2.99
C PRO A 258 -6.81 -8.97 4.01
N ARG A 259 -6.39 -7.74 3.73
CA ARG A 259 -5.46 -6.99 4.59
C ARG A 259 -5.40 -5.50 4.26
N SER A 260 -4.88 -4.74 5.21
CA SER A 260 -4.76 -3.29 5.16
C SER A 260 -3.37 -2.83 5.62
N GLY A 261 -3.02 -1.56 5.38
CA GLY A 261 -1.75 -1.00 5.85
C GLY A 261 -0.53 -1.65 5.20
N THR A 262 -0.59 -1.94 3.92
CA THR A 262 0.43 -2.64 3.14
C THR A 262 1.41 -1.70 2.46
N ALA A 263 2.62 -2.19 2.14
CA ALA A 263 3.48 -1.62 1.12
C ALA A 263 3.00 -2.01 -0.27
N TYR A 264 3.11 -1.11 -1.25
CA TYR A 264 2.69 -1.40 -2.62
C TYR A 264 3.52 -0.66 -3.68
N GLY A 265 3.44 -1.13 -4.92
CA GLY A 265 4.07 -0.50 -6.07
C GLY A 265 3.79 -1.25 -7.37
N SER A 266 3.87 -0.54 -8.51
CA SER A 266 3.63 -1.12 -9.84
C SER A 266 4.95 -1.36 -10.58
N TYR A 267 5.12 -2.56 -11.15
CA TYR A 267 6.30 -2.94 -11.92
C TYR A 267 5.94 -3.92 -13.03
N GLU A 268 6.39 -3.66 -14.25
CA GLU A 268 6.18 -4.51 -15.43
C GLU A 268 4.74 -5.01 -15.58
N GLY A 269 3.78 -4.07 -15.50
CA GLY A 269 2.36 -4.38 -15.70
C GLY A 269 1.68 -5.12 -14.55
N LYS A 270 2.33 -5.26 -13.40
CA LYS A 270 1.79 -5.90 -12.20
C LYS A 270 1.83 -4.95 -11.01
N ILE A 271 0.95 -5.19 -10.03
CA ILE A 271 0.88 -4.45 -8.78
C ILE A 271 1.31 -5.37 -7.65
N TYR A 272 2.40 -5.01 -6.98
CA TYR A 272 2.98 -5.76 -5.86
C TYR A 272 2.47 -5.20 -4.55
N VAL A 273 2.09 -6.10 -3.63
CA VAL A 273 1.57 -5.79 -2.30
C VAL A 273 2.29 -6.64 -1.27
N ALA A 274 2.94 -6.01 -0.30
CA ALA A 274 3.71 -6.68 0.74
C ALA A 274 3.27 -6.28 2.14
N GLY A 275 3.35 -7.24 3.09
CA GLY A 275 3.02 -7.01 4.49
C GLY A 275 1.54 -6.70 4.72
N GLY A 276 1.27 -5.83 5.70
CA GLY A 276 -0.07 -5.46 6.11
C GLY A 276 -0.58 -6.21 7.33
N GLU A 277 -1.77 -5.84 7.77
CA GLU A 277 -2.41 -6.44 8.93
C GLU A 277 -3.83 -6.92 8.64
N TYR A 278 -4.27 -7.88 9.44
CA TYR A 278 -5.66 -8.24 9.63
C TYR A 278 -5.98 -8.13 11.12
N LEU A 279 -7.04 -7.42 11.44
CA LEU A 279 -7.48 -7.27 12.80
C LEU A 279 -9.01 -7.24 12.86
N ASP A 280 -9.56 -8.14 13.64
CA ASP A 280 -10.96 -8.13 14.07
C ASP A 280 -11.05 -8.48 15.56
N ASN A 281 -12.24 -8.78 16.06
CA ASN A 281 -12.45 -9.15 17.45
C ASN A 281 -12.02 -10.59 17.80
N GLN A 282 -11.51 -11.36 16.86
CA GLN A 282 -11.11 -12.77 17.03
C GLN A 282 -9.68 -13.03 16.59
N ILE A 283 -9.23 -12.36 15.53
CA ILE A 283 -7.92 -12.60 14.92
C ILE A 283 -7.15 -11.30 14.85
N VAL A 284 -5.91 -11.36 15.32
CA VAL A 284 -4.91 -10.30 15.22
C VAL A 284 -3.71 -10.86 14.48
N GLY A 285 -3.38 -10.30 13.32
CA GLY A 285 -2.28 -10.80 12.52
C GLY A 285 -1.56 -9.73 11.73
N VAL A 286 -0.26 -9.91 11.57
CA VAL A 286 0.58 -9.09 10.69
C VAL A 286 1.21 -10.00 9.65
N TYR A 287 1.12 -9.62 8.40
CA TYR A 287 1.57 -10.43 7.28
C TYR A 287 3.01 -10.13 6.87
N ARG A 288 3.66 -11.12 6.28
CA ARG A 288 4.95 -11.00 5.59
C ARG A 288 4.86 -11.30 4.11
N ASP A 289 3.68 -11.68 3.62
CA ASP A 289 3.48 -12.11 2.24
C ASP A 289 3.78 -11.00 1.25
N LEU A 290 4.41 -11.37 0.13
CA LEU A 290 4.50 -10.58 -1.08
C LEU A 290 3.62 -11.23 -2.15
N GLN A 291 2.65 -10.48 -2.64
CA GLN A 291 1.70 -10.89 -3.66
C GLN A 291 1.75 -9.90 -4.82
N ALA A 292 1.57 -10.37 -6.03
CA ALA A 292 1.41 -9.51 -7.19
C ALA A 292 0.11 -9.79 -7.92
N TYR A 293 -0.63 -8.75 -8.24
CA TYR A 293 -1.79 -8.76 -9.10
C TYR A 293 -1.39 -8.44 -10.53
N ASP A 294 -1.77 -9.29 -11.46
CA ASP A 294 -1.65 -9.08 -12.89
C ASP A 294 -3.02 -8.69 -13.47
N PRO A 295 -3.26 -7.41 -13.79
CA PRO A 295 -4.54 -6.97 -14.33
C PRO A 295 -4.88 -7.54 -15.70
N ALA A 296 -3.88 -7.87 -16.51
CA ALA A 296 -4.10 -8.42 -17.86
C ALA A 296 -4.59 -9.87 -17.79
N ALA A 297 -4.01 -10.69 -16.92
CA ALA A 297 -4.45 -12.06 -16.66
C ALA A 297 -5.62 -12.12 -15.68
N ASN A 298 -5.86 -11.07 -14.91
CA ASN A 298 -6.78 -11.01 -13.77
C ASN A 298 -6.49 -12.09 -12.72
N GLU A 299 -5.19 -12.25 -12.37
CA GLU A 299 -4.70 -13.31 -11.49
C GLU A 299 -3.70 -12.77 -10.46
N TRP A 300 -3.57 -13.52 -9.35
CA TRP A 300 -2.60 -13.27 -8.30
C TRP A 300 -1.47 -14.29 -8.31
N THR A 301 -0.25 -13.82 -8.07
CA THR A 301 0.94 -14.66 -7.90
C THR A 301 1.57 -14.40 -6.54
N MET A 302 1.95 -15.48 -5.83
CA MET A 302 2.72 -15.41 -4.59
C MET A 302 4.21 -15.36 -4.89
N TYR A 303 4.93 -14.50 -4.17
CA TYR A 303 6.38 -14.36 -4.23
C TYR A 303 7.01 -14.72 -2.90
N PRO A 304 8.36 -14.90 -2.82
CA PRO A 304 9.04 -15.11 -1.55
C PRO A 304 8.67 -14.03 -0.53
N PRO A 305 8.22 -14.42 0.68
CA PRO A 305 7.75 -13.46 1.68
C PRO A 305 8.90 -12.66 2.30
N MET A 306 8.59 -11.49 2.87
CA MET A 306 9.52 -10.73 3.73
C MET A 306 10.03 -11.59 4.89
N THR A 307 11.19 -11.25 5.44
CA THR A 307 11.73 -11.91 6.64
C THR A 307 10.90 -11.58 7.89
N THR A 308 10.48 -10.33 8.02
CA THR A 308 9.76 -9.81 9.18
C THR A 308 8.36 -9.34 8.77
N PRO A 309 7.28 -9.85 9.41
CA PRO A 309 5.93 -9.35 9.17
C PRO A 309 5.79 -7.91 9.69
N ARG A 310 5.14 -7.02 8.91
CA ARG A 310 4.99 -5.61 9.25
C ARG A 310 3.77 -4.99 8.57
N HIS A 311 3.17 -3.97 9.21
CA HIS A 311 2.13 -3.13 8.63
C HIS A 311 2.44 -1.64 8.86
N GLY A 312 1.67 -0.72 8.27
CA GLY A 312 1.90 0.71 8.40
C GLY A 312 3.30 1.13 7.89
N LEU A 313 3.74 0.49 6.82
CA LEU A 313 5.09 0.54 6.25
C LEU A 313 5.10 1.26 4.90
N VAL A 314 6.25 1.79 4.51
CA VAL A 314 6.44 2.40 3.19
C VAL A 314 6.68 1.33 2.13
N GLY A 315 6.08 1.51 0.95
CA GLY A 315 6.39 0.79 -0.27
C GLY A 315 6.72 1.72 -1.43
N GLY A 316 7.52 1.24 -2.38
CA GLY A 316 7.79 1.96 -3.61
C GLY A 316 8.78 1.23 -4.51
N ILE A 317 8.67 1.48 -5.81
CA ILE A 317 9.54 0.85 -6.80
C ILE A 317 10.51 1.87 -7.40
N SER A 318 11.79 1.49 -7.42
CA SER A 318 12.83 2.25 -8.11
C SER A 318 13.76 1.26 -8.82
N GLY A 319 13.95 1.45 -10.12
CA GLY A 319 14.66 0.51 -10.97
C GLY A 319 13.97 -0.86 -10.98
N ASN A 320 14.73 -1.91 -10.76
CA ASN A 320 14.25 -3.29 -10.71
C ASN A 320 14.00 -3.79 -9.26
N ARG A 321 13.71 -2.88 -8.31
CA ARG A 321 13.52 -3.25 -6.90
C ARG A 321 12.27 -2.64 -6.32
N PHE A 322 11.55 -3.46 -5.54
CA PHE A 322 10.47 -3.04 -4.66
C PHE A 322 11.01 -2.85 -3.24
N TYR A 323 11.08 -1.61 -2.79
CA TYR A 323 11.59 -1.23 -1.48
C TYR A 323 10.47 -1.25 -0.45
N VAL A 324 10.80 -1.73 0.76
CA VAL A 324 9.89 -1.80 1.90
C VAL A 324 10.64 -1.30 3.14
N VAL A 325 10.09 -0.28 3.82
CA VAL A 325 10.78 0.43 4.90
C VAL A 325 9.94 0.46 6.16
N SER A 326 10.57 0.16 7.31
CA SER A 326 10.02 0.31 8.66
C SER A 326 8.67 -0.36 8.85
N GLY A 327 7.78 0.22 9.65
CA GLY A 327 6.46 -0.31 9.97
C GLY A 327 6.42 -1.06 11.28
N HIS A 328 5.21 -1.39 11.73
CA HIS A 328 4.93 -1.99 13.01
C HIS A 328 4.84 -3.52 12.91
N MET A 329 5.43 -4.25 13.85
CA MET A 329 5.49 -5.72 13.84
C MET A 329 4.33 -6.39 14.60
N GLN A 330 3.41 -5.61 15.16
CA GLN A 330 2.18 -6.09 15.81
C GLN A 330 0.98 -5.42 15.17
N SER A 331 -0.18 -6.09 15.11
CA SER A 331 -1.43 -5.48 14.69
C SER A 331 -2.14 -4.88 15.90
N GLY A 332 -2.59 -3.65 15.78
CA GLY A 332 -3.21 -2.87 16.87
C GLY A 332 -2.25 -2.61 18.03
N ASN A 333 -2.37 -1.48 18.69
CA ASN A 333 -1.57 -1.13 19.89
C ASN A 333 -2.16 -1.76 21.15
N ILE A 334 -2.46 -3.08 21.15
CA ILE A 334 -3.26 -3.70 22.20
C ILE A 334 -2.41 -4.12 23.42
N TYR A 335 -1.15 -4.48 23.22
CA TYR A 335 -0.33 -5.08 24.28
C TYR A 335 1.13 -4.64 24.21
N GLY A 336 1.58 -3.92 25.20
CA GLY A 336 2.99 -3.73 25.49
C GLY A 336 3.69 -2.64 24.71
N ASP A 337 5.00 -2.68 24.72
CA ASP A 337 5.86 -1.74 24.01
C ASP A 337 5.71 -1.96 22.51
N PRO A 338 5.41 -0.92 21.76
CA PRO A 338 5.32 -0.98 20.33
C PRO A 338 6.69 -1.32 19.74
N ILE A 339 6.71 -2.31 18.85
CA ILE A 339 7.93 -2.74 18.18
C ILE A 339 7.87 -2.27 16.73
N ASP A 340 8.40 -1.08 16.50
CA ASP A 340 8.62 -0.60 15.14
C ASP A 340 9.92 -1.18 14.59
N SER A 341 9.86 -1.65 13.37
CA SER A 341 11.01 -2.18 12.67
C SER A 341 11.88 -1.07 12.11
N ASP A 342 13.18 -1.19 12.25
CA ASP A 342 14.17 -0.36 11.56
C ASP A 342 14.61 -0.94 10.21
N GLU A 343 14.00 -2.05 9.78
CA GLU A 343 14.39 -2.72 8.55
C GLU A 343 14.07 -1.90 7.29
N THR A 344 15.05 -1.81 6.42
CA THR A 344 14.88 -1.50 5.01
C THR A 344 15.21 -2.75 4.20
N ASN A 345 14.26 -3.22 3.43
CA ASN A 345 14.42 -4.37 2.56
C ASN A 345 14.06 -3.97 1.12
N ALA A 346 14.64 -4.65 0.16
CA ALA A 346 14.18 -4.58 -1.22
C ALA A 346 13.96 -5.98 -1.77
N PHE A 347 12.87 -6.17 -2.51
CA PHE A 347 12.69 -7.33 -3.36
C PHE A 347 13.30 -7.02 -4.72
N ASP A 348 14.38 -7.72 -5.06
CA ASP A 348 15.06 -7.59 -6.34
C ASP A 348 14.39 -8.52 -7.36
N PHE A 349 13.82 -7.95 -8.41
CA PHE A 349 13.15 -8.71 -9.47
C PHE A 349 14.12 -9.41 -10.42
N ALA A 350 15.38 -8.96 -10.48
CA ALA A 350 16.41 -9.69 -11.19
C ALA A 350 16.76 -10.95 -10.39
N GLY A 351 16.62 -12.12 -10.98
CA GLY A 351 17.12 -13.35 -10.40
C GLY A 351 18.63 -13.27 -10.14
N LYS A 352 19.11 -14.03 -9.12
CA LYS A 352 20.55 -14.23 -8.93
C LYS A 352 21.16 -14.98 -10.11
#